data_df46d4780686b196d4ece7e2cf34e910
#
_entry.id   df46d4780686b196d4ece7e2cf34e910
#
_cell.length_a   1.000
_cell.length_b   1.000
_cell.length_c   1.000
_cell.angle_alpha   90.00
_cell.angle_beta   90.00
_cell.angle_gamma   90.00
#
_symmetry.space_group_name_H-M   'P 1'
#
loop_
_entity.id
_entity.type
_entity.pdbx_description
1 polymer ?
#
loop_
_entity_poly.entity_id
_entity_poly.type
_entity_poly.pdbx_seq_one_letter_code
_entity_poly.pdbx_strand_id
1 'polypeptide(L)'
;MQKSVKEDRERYIGGSDSPIILGISPYKTRYELLLEKAGLKEDDFEGNQFTEYGNMMEEKIRSYINEKYDTSFVEGKHIEGDIRCHTDGENKDYILEVKTTSEIHENIDDYKTYLVQLLFYMYHTRRHLGMLAVYERPEDFNEEFDKEILHIYSVKIEDYEELIYKINNAVDQFIIDLQKLKENPFLTEEDLLPIDLTKISYEIIALENKLKEYKKIEQEQKELKEQLKKAMEEKGIKSWQTPNGAKITLVEDGKDKEVMKFNEKKFMEENQDIYNNYLETKIQKGKNGYVLITLPKED
;
A
#
# COMPACT_ATOMS: atom_id res chain seq x y z
N MET A 1 27.81 5.41 14.01
CA MET A 1 26.81 4.38 14.36
C MET A 1 26.13 3.71 13.16
N GLN A 2 25.92 4.38 12.03
CA GLN A 2 25.26 3.82 10.83
C GLN A 2 25.97 2.65 10.11
N LYS A 3 27.27 2.45 10.28
CA LYS A 3 27.98 1.32 9.64
C LYS A 3 27.51 -0.06 10.08
N SER A 4 27.05 -0.23 11.32
CA SER A 4 26.69 -1.56 11.87
C SER A 4 25.32 -2.09 11.41
N VAL A 5 24.41 -1.21 10.95
CA VAL A 5 23.06 -1.62 10.46
C VAL A 5 23.13 -2.09 9.02
N LYS A 6 23.98 -1.48 8.18
CA LYS A 6 24.19 -1.88 6.77
C LYS A 6 25.08 -3.13 6.65
N GLU A 7 25.95 -3.38 7.64
CA GLU A 7 26.86 -4.51 7.64
C GLU A 7 26.07 -5.85 7.72
N ASP A 8 26.26 -6.75 6.79
CA ASP A 8 25.60 -8.04 6.67
C ASP A 8 24.06 -7.95 6.51
N ARG A 9 23.49 -6.85 5.98
CA ARG A 9 22.04 -6.72 5.77
C ARG A 9 21.49 -7.80 4.85
N GLU A 10 22.25 -8.20 3.84
CA GLU A 10 21.90 -9.28 2.93
C GLU A 10 21.78 -10.64 3.62
N ARG A 11 22.51 -10.84 4.71
CA ARG A 11 22.56 -12.12 5.42
C ARG A 11 21.34 -12.38 6.30
N TYR A 12 20.77 -11.34 6.90
CA TYR A 12 19.73 -11.46 7.90
C TYR A 12 18.42 -10.86 7.45
N ILE A 13 17.30 -11.42 7.92
CA ILE A 13 15.98 -10.85 7.80
C ILE A 13 15.73 -9.95 9.02
N GLY A 14 15.43 -8.68 8.77
CA GLY A 14 15.16 -7.69 9.82
C GLY A 14 13.69 -7.29 9.90
N GLY A 15 13.33 -6.52 10.93
CA GLY A 15 11.96 -6.03 11.09
C GLY A 15 11.49 -5.16 9.91
N SER A 16 12.38 -4.34 9.33
CA SER A 16 12.07 -3.54 8.14
C SER A 16 11.80 -4.38 6.87
N ASP A 17 12.22 -5.65 6.84
CA ASP A 17 11.94 -6.56 5.74
C ASP A 17 10.53 -7.17 5.86
N SER A 18 9.98 -7.26 7.08
CA SER A 18 8.70 -7.94 7.32
C SER A 18 7.49 -7.33 6.56
N PRO A 19 7.33 -5.99 6.40
CA PRO A 19 6.28 -5.43 5.55
C PRO A 19 6.46 -5.76 4.06
N ILE A 20 7.73 -5.88 3.60
CA ILE A 20 8.05 -6.26 2.22
C ILE A 20 7.69 -7.74 1.99
N ILE A 21 8.05 -8.60 2.94
CA ILE A 21 7.75 -10.04 2.92
C ILE A 21 6.24 -10.29 2.89
N LEU A 22 5.46 -9.49 3.62
CA LEU A 22 3.99 -9.52 3.60
C LEU A 22 3.36 -8.89 2.35
N GLY A 23 4.14 -8.26 1.48
CA GLY A 23 3.64 -7.60 0.27
C GLY A 23 2.85 -6.31 0.53
N ILE A 24 3.01 -5.67 1.70
CA ILE A 24 2.34 -4.42 2.06
C ILE A 24 3.25 -3.19 1.98
N SER A 25 4.52 -3.37 1.67
CA SER A 25 5.45 -2.26 1.43
C SER A 25 5.16 -1.58 0.09
N PRO A 26 5.08 -0.24 0.03
CA PRO A 26 4.92 0.48 -1.24
C PRO A 26 6.23 0.66 -2.00
N TYR A 27 7.38 0.30 -1.42
CA TYR A 27 8.70 0.67 -1.93
C TYR A 27 9.43 -0.46 -2.65
N LYS A 28 9.17 -1.72 -2.27
CA LYS A 28 9.89 -2.89 -2.76
C LYS A 28 8.99 -4.11 -2.74
N THR A 29 9.07 -4.95 -3.77
CA THR A 29 8.37 -6.22 -3.82
C THR A 29 9.09 -7.31 -3.03
N ARG A 30 8.35 -8.37 -2.67
CA ARG A 30 8.91 -9.54 -2.00
C ARG A 30 10.00 -10.21 -2.84
N TYR A 31 9.82 -10.30 -4.16
CA TYR A 31 10.79 -10.91 -5.06
C TYR A 31 12.07 -10.07 -5.20
N GLU A 32 11.96 -8.74 -5.26
CA GLU A 32 13.14 -7.87 -5.24
C GLU A 32 13.97 -8.06 -3.97
N LEU A 33 13.31 -8.17 -2.80
CA LEU A 33 14.00 -8.47 -1.55
C LEU A 33 14.66 -9.85 -1.57
N LEU A 34 14.02 -10.87 -2.16
CA LEU A 34 14.63 -12.19 -2.35
C LEU A 34 15.90 -12.12 -3.18
N LEU A 35 15.90 -11.37 -4.29
CA LEU A 35 17.08 -11.19 -5.14
C LEU A 35 18.22 -10.52 -4.38
N GLU A 36 17.93 -9.50 -3.59
CA GLU A 36 18.93 -8.81 -2.75
C GLU A 36 19.51 -9.74 -1.69
N LYS A 37 18.67 -10.45 -0.94
CA LYS A 37 19.11 -11.41 0.10
C LYS A 37 19.85 -12.62 -0.49
N ALA A 38 19.60 -12.95 -1.75
CA ALA A 38 20.35 -13.99 -2.49
C ALA A 38 21.68 -13.48 -3.05
N GLY A 39 21.95 -12.17 -3.00
CA GLY A 39 23.14 -11.55 -3.62
C GLY A 39 23.07 -11.48 -5.15
N LEU A 40 21.85 -11.58 -5.72
CA LEU A 40 21.61 -11.52 -7.17
C LEU A 40 21.26 -10.11 -7.65
N LYS A 41 20.95 -9.21 -6.73
CA LYS A 41 20.70 -7.79 -6.97
C LYS A 41 21.33 -6.98 -5.84
N GLU A 42 21.95 -5.87 -6.16
CA GLU A 42 22.44 -4.92 -5.16
C GLU A 42 21.28 -4.08 -4.60
N ASP A 43 21.34 -3.71 -3.33
CA ASP A 43 20.42 -2.73 -2.75
C ASP A 43 20.94 -1.32 -3.09
N ASP A 44 20.36 -0.70 -4.11
CA ASP A 44 20.76 0.63 -4.61
C ASP A 44 20.36 1.78 -3.68
N PHE A 45 19.72 1.47 -2.53
CA PHE A 45 19.26 2.51 -1.62
C PHE A 45 20.41 3.04 -0.75
N GLU A 46 20.93 4.22 -1.11
CA GLU A 46 21.99 4.90 -0.37
C GLU A 46 21.49 5.70 0.85
N GLY A 47 20.19 5.89 0.97
CA GLY A 47 19.54 6.79 1.91
C GLY A 47 19.08 8.09 1.23
N ASN A 48 18.28 8.86 1.95
CA ASN A 48 17.79 10.17 1.52
C ASN A 48 17.58 11.07 2.73
N GLN A 49 17.19 12.33 2.50
CA GLN A 49 16.94 13.32 3.57
C GLN A 49 15.94 12.82 4.62
N PHE A 50 14.95 11.99 4.23
CA PHE A 50 13.96 11.42 5.16
C PHE A 50 14.60 10.43 6.13
N THR A 51 15.48 9.58 5.61
CA THR A 51 16.24 8.61 6.40
C THR A 51 17.23 9.32 7.35
N GLU A 52 17.92 10.34 6.86
CA GLU A 52 18.84 11.13 7.69
C GLU A 52 18.12 11.85 8.82
N TYR A 53 16.97 12.46 8.51
CA TYR A 53 16.14 13.11 9.51
C TYR A 53 15.59 12.11 10.54
N GLY A 54 15.11 10.96 10.10
CA GLY A 54 14.64 9.89 10.98
C GLY A 54 15.72 9.44 11.97
N ASN A 55 16.92 9.15 11.46
CA ASN A 55 18.06 8.74 12.31
C ASN A 55 18.47 9.81 13.33
N MET A 56 18.40 11.09 12.95
CA MET A 56 18.73 12.20 13.85
C MET A 56 17.67 12.35 14.96
N MET A 57 16.39 12.17 14.63
CA MET A 57 15.30 12.34 15.59
C MET A 57 15.17 11.17 16.55
N GLU A 58 15.61 9.96 16.17
CA GLU A 58 15.46 8.73 16.95
C GLU A 58 16.02 8.86 18.37
N GLU A 59 17.25 9.34 18.53
CA GLU A 59 17.88 9.52 19.84
C GLU A 59 17.15 10.59 20.67
N LYS A 60 16.72 11.69 20.05
CA LYS A 60 15.99 12.77 20.75
C LYS A 60 14.64 12.28 21.26
N ILE A 61 13.91 11.52 20.43
CA ILE A 61 12.62 10.95 20.80
C ILE A 61 12.78 9.92 21.92
N ARG A 62 13.76 8.99 21.79
CA ARG A 62 14.06 7.98 22.81
C ARG A 62 14.42 8.64 24.14
N SER A 63 15.25 9.67 24.14
CA SER A 63 15.65 10.42 25.33
C SER A 63 14.46 11.10 26.00
N TYR A 64 13.59 11.75 25.22
CA TYR A 64 12.38 12.36 25.73
C TYR A 64 11.41 11.34 26.35
N ILE A 65 11.23 10.18 25.69
CA ILE A 65 10.36 9.11 26.20
C ILE A 65 10.92 8.57 27.53
N ASN A 66 12.23 8.39 27.61
CA ASN A 66 12.89 7.95 28.85
C ASN A 66 12.66 8.91 29.99
N GLU A 67 12.79 10.21 29.75
CA GLU A 67 12.55 11.23 30.76
C GLU A 67 11.07 11.33 31.17
N LYS A 68 10.18 11.37 30.18
CA LYS A 68 8.74 11.57 30.40
C LYS A 68 8.06 10.43 31.16
N TYR A 69 8.47 9.18 30.88
CA TYR A 69 7.84 7.98 31.45
C TYR A 69 8.69 7.26 32.50
N ASP A 70 9.80 7.87 32.91
CA ASP A 70 10.77 7.27 33.86
C ASP A 70 11.19 5.86 33.39
N THR A 71 11.57 5.75 32.11
CA THR A 71 11.97 4.50 31.48
C THR A 71 13.47 4.50 31.13
N SER A 72 13.98 3.37 30.67
CA SER A 72 15.41 3.20 30.35
C SER A 72 15.56 2.45 29.01
N PHE A 73 14.91 2.97 27.96
CA PHE A 73 15.10 2.44 26.61
C PHE A 73 16.54 2.67 26.13
N VAL A 74 17.13 1.60 25.62
CA VAL A 74 18.44 1.59 24.94
C VAL A 74 18.30 0.89 23.60
N GLU A 75 19.15 1.22 22.64
CA GLU A 75 19.18 0.48 21.37
C GLU A 75 19.48 -1.00 21.61
N GLY A 76 18.75 -1.87 20.90
CA GLY A 76 18.92 -3.31 21.01
C GLY A 76 19.43 -3.96 19.72
N LYS A 77 20.19 -5.03 19.88
CA LYS A 77 20.61 -5.88 18.77
C LYS A 77 20.53 -7.35 19.17
N HIS A 78 19.64 -8.07 18.51
CA HIS A 78 19.44 -9.51 18.73
C HIS A 78 19.63 -10.25 17.40
N ILE A 79 20.29 -11.40 17.45
CA ILE A 79 20.49 -12.29 16.30
C ILE A 79 20.12 -13.71 16.74
N GLU A 80 19.15 -14.30 16.05
CA GLU A 80 18.74 -15.70 16.24
C GLU A 80 18.56 -16.35 14.86
N GLY A 81 19.48 -17.26 14.47
CA GLY A 81 19.48 -17.88 13.14
C GLY A 81 19.65 -16.85 12.03
N ASP A 82 18.67 -16.80 11.11
CA ASP A 82 18.61 -15.87 9.99
C ASP A 82 17.91 -14.54 10.33
N ILE A 83 17.43 -14.38 11.57
CA ILE A 83 16.72 -13.20 12.03
C ILE A 83 17.65 -12.25 12.77
N ARG A 84 17.53 -10.96 12.46
CA ARG A 84 18.23 -9.88 13.17
C ARG A 84 17.27 -8.76 13.55
N CYS A 85 17.11 -8.50 14.83
CA CYS A 85 16.37 -7.37 15.35
C CYS A 85 17.32 -6.24 15.73
N HIS A 86 17.17 -5.08 15.11
CA HIS A 86 17.72 -3.81 15.54
C HIS A 86 16.56 -2.95 15.99
N THR A 87 16.44 -2.73 17.29
CA THR A 87 15.34 -1.95 17.88
C THR A 87 15.81 -0.54 18.18
N ASP A 88 14.98 0.45 17.90
CA ASP A 88 15.26 1.86 18.19
C ASP A 88 15.31 2.10 19.71
N GLY A 89 14.62 1.25 20.47
CA GLY A 89 14.73 1.20 21.92
C GLY A 89 14.15 -0.09 22.48
N GLU A 90 14.80 -0.61 23.53
CA GLU A 90 14.25 -1.71 24.30
C GLU A 90 14.58 -1.56 25.79
N ASN A 91 13.72 -2.12 26.60
CA ASN A 91 13.98 -2.36 28.02
C ASN A 91 13.50 -3.75 28.40
N LYS A 92 13.37 -4.04 29.70
CA LYS A 92 12.94 -5.35 30.17
C LYS A 92 11.58 -5.79 29.63
N ASP A 93 10.62 -4.86 29.48
CA ASP A 93 9.22 -5.16 29.22
C ASP A 93 8.74 -4.70 27.84
N TYR A 94 9.38 -3.68 27.26
CA TYR A 94 8.92 -2.98 26.06
C TYR A 94 9.93 -3.02 24.92
N ILE A 95 9.40 -2.98 23.69
CA ILE A 95 10.10 -2.55 22.47
C ILE A 95 9.56 -1.17 22.09
N LEU A 96 10.47 -0.25 21.78
CA LEU A 96 10.19 1.05 21.19
C LEU A 96 10.61 1.04 19.73
N GLU A 97 9.68 1.43 18.86
CA GLU A 97 9.90 1.72 17.45
C GLU A 97 9.62 3.19 17.19
N VAL A 98 10.54 3.88 16.53
CA VAL A 98 10.46 5.32 16.22
C VAL A 98 10.29 5.52 14.72
N LYS A 99 9.32 6.34 14.32
CA LYS A 99 9.10 6.70 12.93
C LYS A 99 8.87 8.20 12.76
N THR A 100 9.37 8.74 11.66
CA THR A 100 9.09 10.12 11.24
C THR A 100 8.28 10.10 9.93
N THR A 101 7.13 10.76 9.91
CA THR A 101 6.23 10.79 8.75
C THR A 101 5.46 12.10 8.71
N SER A 102 5.02 12.53 7.52
CA SER A 102 4.08 13.65 7.36
C SER A 102 2.61 13.23 7.47
N GLU A 103 2.32 11.91 7.51
CA GLU A 103 0.96 11.39 7.62
C GLU A 103 0.71 10.91 9.04
N ILE A 104 -0.19 11.62 9.76
CA ILE A 104 -0.56 11.27 11.12
C ILE A 104 -1.96 10.65 11.12
N HIS A 105 -2.09 9.51 11.77
CA HIS A 105 -3.34 8.77 11.93
C HIS A 105 -3.71 8.66 13.41
N GLU A 106 -5.01 8.67 13.70
CA GLU A 106 -5.49 8.48 15.07
C GLU A 106 -5.35 7.03 15.55
N ASN A 107 -5.50 6.09 14.60
CA ASN A 107 -5.46 4.66 14.91
C ASN A 107 -4.12 4.04 14.51
N ILE A 108 -3.53 3.25 15.41
CA ILE A 108 -2.28 2.52 15.13
C ILE A 108 -2.42 1.51 13.98
N ASP A 109 -3.60 0.95 13.76
CA ASP A 109 -3.87 -0.01 12.69
C ASP A 109 -3.74 0.60 11.29
N ASP A 110 -3.76 1.93 11.16
CA ASP A 110 -3.53 2.64 9.91
C ASP A 110 -2.02 2.72 9.57
N TYR A 111 -1.14 2.55 10.56
CA TYR A 111 0.32 2.44 10.37
C TYR A 111 0.78 1.00 10.09
N LYS A 112 0.13 0.32 9.16
CA LYS A 112 0.29 -1.14 8.92
C LYS A 112 1.75 -1.58 8.80
N THR A 113 2.58 -0.85 8.06
CA THR A 113 3.99 -1.20 7.85
C THR A 113 4.81 -1.05 9.12
N TYR A 114 4.56 -0.02 9.91
CA TYR A 114 5.25 0.24 11.17
C TYR A 114 4.82 -0.74 12.27
N LEU A 115 3.51 -1.01 12.33
CA LEU A 115 2.96 -2.00 13.26
C LEU A 115 3.52 -3.40 12.99
N VAL A 116 3.60 -3.83 11.74
CA VAL A 116 4.19 -5.12 11.35
C VAL A 116 5.66 -5.21 11.77
N GLN A 117 6.43 -4.15 11.58
CA GLN A 117 7.84 -4.10 12.01
C GLN A 117 7.96 -4.19 13.54
N LEU A 118 7.14 -3.45 14.28
CA LEU A 118 7.13 -3.49 15.74
C LEU A 118 6.75 -4.89 16.26
N LEU A 119 5.68 -5.49 15.72
CA LEU A 119 5.25 -6.84 16.10
C LEU A 119 6.32 -7.91 15.80
N PHE A 120 7.02 -7.78 14.68
CA PHE A 120 8.17 -8.65 14.37
C PHE A 120 9.24 -8.56 15.46
N TYR A 121 9.61 -7.38 15.89
CA TYR A 121 10.60 -7.20 16.97
C TYR A 121 10.07 -7.73 18.30
N MET A 122 8.83 -7.42 18.67
CA MET A 122 8.23 -7.91 19.92
C MET A 122 8.25 -9.44 19.99
N TYR A 123 7.88 -10.12 18.89
CA TYR A 123 7.86 -11.58 18.82
C TYR A 123 9.27 -12.18 18.97
N HIS A 124 10.21 -11.75 18.15
CA HIS A 124 11.57 -12.31 18.12
C HIS A 124 12.41 -11.94 19.35
N THR A 125 12.09 -10.85 20.04
CA THR A 125 12.74 -10.47 21.30
C THR A 125 11.97 -10.95 22.54
N ARG A 126 10.81 -11.61 22.35
CA ARG A 126 9.94 -12.12 23.43
C ARG A 126 9.47 -11.02 24.37
N ARG A 127 9.12 -9.85 23.82
CA ARG A 127 8.52 -8.73 24.55
C ARG A 127 7.02 -8.69 24.26
N HIS A 128 6.22 -8.54 25.33
CA HIS A 128 4.76 -8.51 25.24
C HIS A 128 4.20 -7.10 25.01
N LEU A 129 4.99 -6.08 25.30
CA LEU A 129 4.58 -4.69 25.19
C LEU A 129 5.43 -3.97 24.15
N GLY A 130 4.78 -3.18 23.34
CA GLY A 130 5.39 -2.34 22.30
C GLY A 130 4.93 -0.90 22.42
N MET A 131 5.76 -0.01 21.92
CA MET A 131 5.47 1.42 21.80
C MET A 131 5.90 1.87 20.41
N LEU A 132 4.95 2.36 19.62
CA LEU A 132 5.22 3.04 18.37
C LEU A 132 5.21 4.55 18.62
N ALA A 133 6.34 5.20 18.44
CA ALA A 133 6.50 6.63 18.55
C ALA A 133 6.58 7.24 17.14
N VAL A 134 5.51 7.93 16.75
CA VAL A 134 5.40 8.58 15.43
C VAL A 134 5.58 10.07 15.61
N TYR A 135 6.63 10.61 15.01
CA TYR A 135 6.93 12.03 15.01
C TYR A 135 6.48 12.65 13.70
N GLU A 136 5.61 13.65 13.77
CA GLU A 136 5.17 14.39 12.60
C GLU A 136 6.36 15.19 12.04
N ARG A 137 6.76 14.84 10.80
CA ARG A 137 7.93 15.46 10.19
C ARG A 137 7.56 16.83 9.63
N PRO A 138 8.17 17.94 10.10
CA PRO A 138 8.01 19.26 9.53
C PRO A 138 8.47 19.31 8.06
N GLU A 139 7.83 20.15 7.24
CA GLU A 139 8.18 20.30 5.82
C GLU A 139 9.61 20.82 5.62
N ASP A 140 10.07 21.68 6.52
CA ASP A 140 11.41 22.29 6.51
C ASP A 140 12.49 21.40 7.14
N PHE A 141 12.13 20.20 7.62
CA PHE A 141 13.02 19.28 8.33
C PHE A 141 13.70 19.94 9.55
N ASN A 142 12.97 20.79 10.28
CA ASN A 142 13.49 21.42 11.50
C ASN A 142 14.03 20.37 12.45
N GLU A 143 15.28 20.57 12.87
CA GLU A 143 15.98 19.64 13.75
C GLU A 143 15.61 19.80 15.24
N GLU A 144 14.97 20.89 15.63
CA GLU A 144 14.51 21.08 17.02
C GLU A 144 13.39 20.09 17.34
N PHE A 145 13.56 19.39 18.47
CA PHE A 145 12.56 18.44 18.93
C PHE A 145 11.36 19.17 19.54
N ASP A 146 10.17 18.92 19.02
CA ASP A 146 8.91 19.42 19.53
C ASP A 146 8.04 18.24 20.04
N LYS A 147 7.81 18.20 21.34
CA LYS A 147 7.01 17.15 21.97
C LYS A 147 5.53 17.19 21.56
N GLU A 148 5.00 18.31 21.08
CA GLU A 148 3.59 18.49 20.73
C GLU A 148 3.22 17.74 19.42
N ILE A 149 4.20 17.45 18.59
CA ILE A 149 4.02 16.69 17.33
C ILE A 149 4.50 15.25 17.45
N LEU A 150 4.71 14.75 18.66
CA LEU A 150 5.04 13.35 18.94
C LEU A 150 3.79 12.57 19.36
N HIS A 151 3.41 11.57 18.60
CA HIS A 151 2.29 10.66 18.83
C HIS A 151 2.81 9.30 19.32
N ILE A 152 2.28 8.81 20.42
CA ILE A 152 2.73 7.56 21.03
C ILE A 152 1.56 6.58 21.11
N TYR A 153 1.74 5.40 20.55
CA TYR A 153 0.78 4.31 20.52
C TYR A 153 1.33 3.11 21.27
N SER A 154 0.52 2.56 22.19
CA SER A 154 0.87 1.36 22.94
C SER A 154 0.30 0.12 22.25
N VAL A 155 1.11 -0.94 22.20
CA VAL A 155 0.78 -2.22 21.58
C VAL A 155 0.94 -3.33 22.60
N LYS A 156 -0.04 -4.23 22.65
CA LYS A 156 0.07 -5.50 23.35
C LYS A 156 0.11 -6.62 22.31
N ILE A 157 1.06 -7.51 22.43
CA ILE A 157 1.27 -8.59 21.45
C ILE A 157 0.04 -9.49 21.31
N GLU A 158 -0.68 -9.68 22.43
CA GLU A 158 -1.87 -10.53 22.52
C GLU A 158 -3.04 -10.01 21.67
N ASP A 159 -3.10 -8.70 21.41
CA ASP A 159 -4.15 -8.09 20.58
C ASP A 159 -3.94 -8.37 19.08
N TYR A 160 -2.76 -8.93 18.69
CA TYR A 160 -2.37 -9.13 17.28
C TYR A 160 -1.93 -10.56 16.95
N GLU A 161 -2.38 -11.57 17.69
CA GLU A 161 -1.97 -12.97 17.50
C GLU A 161 -2.12 -13.46 16.06
N GLU A 162 -3.25 -13.15 15.40
CA GLU A 162 -3.49 -13.54 14.00
C GLU A 162 -2.50 -12.88 13.04
N LEU A 163 -2.18 -11.60 13.25
CA LEU A 163 -1.23 -10.87 12.42
C LEU A 163 0.20 -11.39 12.62
N ILE A 164 0.58 -11.69 13.85
CA ILE A 164 1.88 -12.28 14.18
C ILE A 164 2.03 -13.66 13.52
N TYR A 165 0.98 -14.49 13.58
CA TYR A 165 0.98 -15.77 12.87
C TYR A 165 1.20 -15.59 11.36
N LYS A 166 0.54 -14.61 10.74
CA LYS A 166 0.74 -14.28 9.31
C LYS A 166 2.17 -13.80 9.03
N ILE A 167 2.72 -12.93 9.88
CA ILE A 167 4.10 -12.44 9.75
C ILE A 167 5.08 -13.62 9.76
N ASN A 168 5.00 -14.48 10.78
CA ASN A 168 5.95 -15.57 10.94
C ASN A 168 5.85 -16.60 9.80
N ASN A 169 4.62 -16.99 9.39
CA ASN A 169 4.46 -17.88 8.25
C ASN A 169 5.02 -17.29 6.96
N ALA A 170 4.86 -15.98 6.74
CA ALA A 170 5.41 -15.32 5.57
C ALA A 170 6.94 -15.27 5.61
N VAL A 171 7.53 -15.06 6.79
CA VAL A 171 8.98 -15.07 6.99
C VAL A 171 9.54 -16.48 6.79
N ASP A 172 8.91 -17.52 7.34
CA ASP A 172 9.31 -18.91 7.15
C ASP A 172 9.27 -19.30 5.66
N GLN A 173 8.20 -18.93 4.95
CA GLN A 173 8.10 -19.16 3.51
C GLN A 173 9.15 -18.36 2.72
N PHE A 174 9.47 -17.15 3.16
CA PHE A 174 10.52 -16.33 2.55
C PHE A 174 11.90 -16.99 2.68
N ILE A 175 12.22 -17.56 3.83
CA ILE A 175 13.48 -18.30 4.07
C ILE A 175 13.57 -19.50 3.14
N ILE A 176 12.48 -20.27 2.99
CA ILE A 176 12.43 -21.42 2.07
C ILE A 176 12.65 -20.98 0.63
N ASP A 177 12.00 -19.92 0.20
CA ASP A 177 12.12 -19.42 -1.19
C ASP A 177 13.50 -18.80 -1.44
N LEU A 178 14.09 -18.13 -0.43
CA LEU A 178 15.47 -17.64 -0.49
C LEU A 178 16.47 -18.79 -0.68
N GLN A 179 16.27 -19.89 0.03
CA GLN A 179 17.12 -21.08 -0.13
C GLN A 179 16.99 -21.65 -1.53
N LYS A 180 15.76 -21.81 -2.05
CA LYS A 180 15.53 -22.27 -3.43
C LYS A 180 16.22 -21.38 -4.45
N LEU A 181 16.11 -20.05 -4.27
CA LEU A 181 16.71 -19.08 -5.18
C LEU A 181 18.25 -19.11 -5.13
N LYS A 182 18.86 -19.33 -3.95
CA LYS A 182 20.31 -19.55 -3.81
C LYS A 182 20.79 -20.84 -4.48
N GLU A 183 19.99 -21.90 -4.47
CA GLU A 183 20.27 -23.17 -5.14
C GLU A 183 20.07 -23.07 -6.66
N ASN A 184 19.08 -22.30 -7.11
CA ASN A 184 18.80 -22.06 -8.53
C ASN A 184 18.54 -20.56 -8.80
N PRO A 185 19.58 -19.77 -9.14
CA PRO A 185 19.47 -18.34 -9.40
C PRO A 185 18.62 -17.92 -10.61
N PHE A 186 18.14 -18.87 -11.40
CA PHE A 186 17.29 -18.63 -12.58
C PHE A 186 15.80 -18.71 -12.29
N LEU A 187 15.40 -19.01 -11.05
CA LEU A 187 14.00 -18.99 -10.68
C LEU A 187 13.44 -17.58 -10.79
N THR A 188 12.29 -17.49 -11.43
CA THR A 188 11.51 -16.25 -11.55
C THR A 188 10.55 -16.09 -10.38
N GLU A 189 9.95 -14.93 -10.25
CA GLU A 189 8.91 -14.68 -9.24
C GLU A 189 7.75 -15.69 -9.39
N GLU A 190 7.38 -16.00 -10.64
CA GLU A 190 6.33 -16.95 -10.96
C GLU A 190 6.62 -18.38 -10.48
N ASP A 191 7.88 -18.81 -10.56
CA ASP A 191 8.31 -20.15 -10.11
C ASP A 191 8.19 -20.31 -8.58
N LEU A 192 8.14 -19.20 -7.85
CA LEU A 192 7.99 -19.16 -6.40
C LEU A 192 6.53 -18.95 -5.95
N LEU A 193 5.60 -18.71 -6.89
CA LEU A 193 4.18 -18.59 -6.60
C LEU A 193 3.50 -19.97 -6.55
N PRO A 194 2.41 -20.11 -5.79
CA PRO A 194 1.55 -21.30 -5.89
C PRO A 194 1.00 -21.48 -7.29
N ILE A 195 1.07 -22.71 -7.82
CA ILE A 195 0.69 -23.06 -9.20
C ILE A 195 -0.76 -22.70 -9.53
N ASP A 196 -1.67 -22.81 -8.56
CA ASP A 196 -3.08 -22.45 -8.72
C ASP A 196 -3.28 -20.95 -8.94
N LEU A 197 -2.51 -20.08 -8.24
CA LEU A 197 -2.54 -18.64 -8.44
C LEU A 197 -2.02 -18.28 -9.85
N THR A 198 -0.92 -18.87 -10.27
CA THR A 198 -0.34 -18.67 -11.59
C THR A 198 -1.34 -19.04 -12.68
N LYS A 199 -2.01 -20.21 -12.57
CA LYS A 199 -3.01 -20.66 -13.54
C LYS A 199 -4.20 -19.70 -13.64
N ILE A 200 -4.77 -19.31 -12.51
CA ILE A 200 -5.90 -18.36 -12.48
C ILE A 200 -5.49 -17.00 -13.06
N SER A 201 -4.29 -16.53 -12.78
CA SER A 201 -3.78 -15.26 -13.31
C SER A 201 -3.71 -15.28 -14.84
N TYR A 202 -3.20 -16.35 -15.45
CA TYR A 202 -3.17 -16.48 -16.91
C TYR A 202 -4.56 -16.56 -17.54
N GLU A 203 -5.50 -17.25 -16.91
CA GLU A 203 -6.89 -17.30 -17.38
C GLU A 203 -7.52 -15.89 -17.39
N ILE A 204 -7.29 -15.10 -16.34
CA ILE A 204 -7.80 -13.71 -16.26
C ILE A 204 -7.11 -12.82 -17.30
N ILE A 205 -5.77 -12.89 -17.45
CA ILE A 205 -5.03 -12.12 -18.46
C ILE A 205 -5.55 -12.41 -19.86
N ALA A 206 -5.83 -13.67 -20.19
CA ALA A 206 -6.41 -14.06 -21.47
C ALA A 206 -7.80 -13.43 -21.70
N LEU A 207 -8.63 -13.36 -20.66
CA LEU A 207 -9.94 -12.70 -20.72
C LEU A 207 -9.82 -11.18 -20.86
N GLU A 208 -8.91 -10.54 -20.13
CA GLU A 208 -8.67 -9.11 -20.25
C GLU A 208 -8.20 -8.70 -21.67
N ASN A 209 -7.34 -9.50 -22.28
CA ASN A 209 -6.93 -9.27 -23.68
C ASN A 209 -8.13 -9.34 -24.64
N LYS A 210 -9.02 -10.33 -24.48
CA LYS A 210 -10.26 -10.42 -25.27
C LYS A 210 -11.16 -9.20 -25.06
N LEU A 211 -11.34 -8.78 -23.80
CA LEU A 211 -12.14 -7.59 -23.47
C LEU A 211 -11.56 -6.33 -24.12
N LYS A 212 -10.23 -6.20 -24.18
CA LYS A 212 -9.57 -5.10 -24.86
C LYS A 212 -9.90 -5.07 -26.36
N GLU A 213 -9.88 -6.23 -27.02
CA GLU A 213 -10.29 -6.35 -28.41
C GLU A 213 -11.76 -5.99 -28.63
N TYR A 214 -12.67 -6.45 -27.76
CA TYR A 214 -14.08 -6.07 -27.83
C TYR A 214 -14.31 -4.57 -27.67
N LYS A 215 -13.59 -3.90 -26.78
CA LYS A 215 -13.67 -2.45 -26.62
C LYS A 215 -13.23 -1.69 -27.88
N LYS A 216 -12.20 -2.17 -28.59
CA LYS A 216 -11.81 -1.61 -29.90
C LYS A 216 -12.95 -1.73 -30.91
N ILE A 217 -13.58 -2.92 -30.99
CA ILE A 217 -14.72 -3.16 -31.88
C ILE A 217 -15.92 -2.27 -31.51
N GLU A 218 -16.23 -2.11 -30.24
CA GLU A 218 -17.30 -1.20 -29.78
C GLU A 218 -17.02 0.26 -30.19
N GLN A 219 -15.76 0.71 -30.06
CA GLN A 219 -15.37 2.05 -30.47
C GLN A 219 -15.51 2.25 -31.98
N GLU A 220 -15.03 1.31 -32.78
CA GLU A 220 -15.19 1.35 -34.24
C GLU A 220 -16.67 1.35 -34.65
N GLN A 221 -17.48 0.51 -34.01
CA GLN A 221 -18.92 0.47 -34.24
C GLN A 221 -19.58 1.83 -33.94
N LYS A 222 -19.20 2.46 -32.84
CA LYS A 222 -19.71 3.76 -32.45
C LYS A 222 -19.37 4.83 -33.49
N GLU A 223 -18.13 4.85 -33.95
CA GLU A 223 -17.67 5.81 -34.97
C GLU A 223 -18.42 5.61 -36.31
N LEU A 224 -18.59 4.35 -36.75
CA LEU A 224 -19.35 4.05 -37.95
C LEU A 224 -20.83 4.43 -37.81
N LYS A 225 -21.44 4.26 -36.63
CA LYS A 225 -22.83 4.70 -36.36
C LYS A 225 -22.96 6.22 -36.45
N GLU A 226 -21.98 6.99 -35.94
CA GLU A 226 -21.98 8.42 -36.01
C GLU A 226 -21.82 8.92 -37.49
N GLN A 227 -20.93 8.26 -38.23
CA GLN A 227 -20.78 8.58 -39.68
C GLN A 227 -22.06 8.29 -40.44
N LEU A 228 -22.71 7.15 -40.18
CA LEU A 228 -23.96 6.75 -40.78
C LEU A 228 -25.10 7.72 -40.42
N LYS A 229 -25.21 8.16 -39.15
CA LYS A 229 -26.18 9.15 -38.68
C LYS A 229 -26.05 10.43 -39.51
N LYS A 230 -24.84 10.99 -39.60
CA LYS A 230 -24.57 12.21 -40.39
C LYS A 230 -24.97 12.04 -41.85
N ALA A 231 -24.58 10.94 -42.49
CA ALA A 231 -24.92 10.67 -43.88
C ALA A 231 -26.43 10.52 -44.11
N MET A 232 -27.18 9.94 -43.17
CA MET A 232 -28.63 9.82 -43.22
C MET A 232 -29.31 11.18 -43.07
N GLU A 233 -28.84 12.04 -42.16
CA GLU A 233 -29.32 13.38 -41.96
C GLU A 233 -29.11 14.24 -43.22
N GLU A 234 -27.90 14.23 -43.80
CA GLU A 234 -27.58 14.95 -45.03
C GLU A 234 -28.45 14.54 -46.24
N LYS A 235 -28.78 13.25 -46.33
CA LYS A 235 -29.58 12.71 -47.43
C LYS A 235 -31.09 12.66 -47.16
N GLY A 236 -31.54 13.08 -45.98
CA GLY A 236 -32.96 13.04 -45.59
C GLY A 236 -33.55 11.64 -45.49
N ILE A 237 -32.72 10.62 -45.28
CA ILE A 237 -33.12 9.21 -45.17
C ILE A 237 -33.45 8.87 -43.73
N LYS A 238 -34.71 8.50 -43.45
CA LYS A 238 -35.14 8.16 -42.08
C LYS A 238 -34.99 6.66 -41.74
N SER A 239 -35.18 5.79 -42.72
CA SER A 239 -34.99 4.31 -42.50
C SER A 239 -34.95 3.56 -43.83
N TRP A 240 -34.26 2.41 -43.82
CA TRP A 240 -34.35 1.42 -44.89
C TRP A 240 -34.12 0.00 -44.33
N GLN A 241 -34.35 -1.01 -45.16
CA GLN A 241 -34.07 -2.41 -44.84
C GLN A 241 -32.99 -2.91 -45.81
N THR A 242 -31.99 -3.59 -45.25
CA THR A 242 -30.90 -4.22 -46.03
C THR A 242 -31.42 -5.52 -46.65
N PRO A 243 -30.75 -6.06 -47.71
CA PRO A 243 -31.15 -7.32 -48.32
C PRO A 243 -31.13 -8.54 -47.38
N ASN A 244 -30.33 -8.51 -46.34
CA ASN A 244 -30.26 -9.53 -45.31
C ASN A 244 -31.23 -9.34 -44.14
N GLY A 245 -32.17 -8.40 -44.29
CA GLY A 245 -33.28 -8.18 -43.35
C GLY A 245 -33.01 -7.23 -42.19
N ALA A 246 -31.79 -6.69 -42.05
CA ALA A 246 -31.48 -5.72 -41.00
C ALA A 246 -32.19 -4.38 -41.30
N LYS A 247 -32.93 -3.83 -40.30
CA LYS A 247 -33.56 -2.52 -40.39
C LYS A 247 -32.66 -1.42 -39.78
N ILE A 248 -32.34 -0.41 -40.55
CA ILE A 248 -31.60 0.76 -40.12
C ILE A 248 -32.57 1.93 -40.01
N THR A 249 -32.54 2.64 -38.85
CA THR A 249 -33.47 3.74 -38.58
C THR A 249 -32.68 4.89 -37.94
N LEU A 250 -32.87 6.10 -38.47
CA LEU A 250 -32.35 7.30 -37.86
C LEU A 250 -33.26 7.69 -36.68
N VAL A 251 -32.70 7.73 -35.50
CA VAL A 251 -33.39 8.24 -34.31
C VAL A 251 -32.94 9.70 -34.13
N GLU A 252 -33.90 10.60 -34.14
CA GLU A 252 -33.63 12.01 -33.94
C GLU A 252 -33.22 12.28 -32.46
N ASP A 253 -32.42 13.32 -32.26
CA ASP A 253 -32.00 13.72 -30.92
C ASP A 253 -33.22 14.11 -30.07
N GLY A 254 -33.19 13.74 -28.82
CA GLY A 254 -34.25 14.11 -27.87
C GLY A 254 -34.24 15.63 -27.64
N LYS A 255 -35.43 16.20 -27.42
CA LYS A 255 -35.51 17.61 -27.03
C LYS A 255 -34.90 17.82 -25.65
N ASP A 256 -34.18 18.91 -25.51
CA ASP A 256 -33.68 19.38 -24.22
C ASP A 256 -34.87 19.55 -23.25
N LYS A 257 -34.67 19.08 -22.04
CA LYS A 257 -35.63 19.21 -20.94
C LYS A 257 -34.98 20.04 -19.85
N GLU A 258 -35.64 21.10 -19.46
CA GLU A 258 -35.25 21.81 -18.24
C GLU A 258 -35.58 20.95 -17.05
N VAL A 259 -34.55 20.67 -16.26
CA VAL A 259 -34.66 19.92 -15.01
C VAL A 259 -34.20 20.80 -13.86
N MET A 260 -35.11 21.07 -12.93
CA MET A 260 -34.73 21.75 -11.70
C MET A 260 -33.91 20.79 -10.84
N LYS A 261 -32.69 21.22 -10.50
CA LYS A 261 -31.83 20.53 -9.56
C LYS A 261 -31.60 21.42 -8.34
N PHE A 262 -31.67 20.81 -7.17
CA PHE A 262 -31.28 21.52 -5.95
C PHE A 262 -29.78 21.82 -5.99
N ASN A 263 -29.45 23.09 -5.83
CA ASN A 263 -28.07 23.55 -5.76
C ASN A 263 -27.61 23.55 -4.30
N GLU A 264 -27.14 22.38 -3.87
CA GLU A 264 -26.71 22.14 -2.49
C GLU A 264 -25.61 23.12 -2.04
N LYS A 265 -24.62 23.36 -2.91
CA LYS A 265 -23.51 24.27 -2.61
C LYS A 265 -24.01 25.70 -2.32
N LYS A 266 -24.88 26.22 -3.20
CA LYS A 266 -25.45 27.55 -3.02
C LYS A 266 -26.33 27.62 -1.79
N PHE A 267 -27.11 26.57 -1.51
CA PHE A 267 -27.96 26.50 -0.32
C PHE A 267 -27.14 26.49 0.96
N MET A 268 -26.05 25.71 0.99
CA MET A 268 -25.11 25.64 2.12
C MET A 268 -24.44 27.02 2.38
N GLU A 269 -24.02 27.72 1.31
CA GLU A 269 -23.40 29.05 1.42
C GLU A 269 -24.38 30.11 1.97
N GLU A 270 -25.65 30.05 1.58
CA GLU A 270 -26.66 31.03 1.97
C GLU A 270 -27.42 30.66 3.26
N ASN A 271 -27.42 29.39 3.68
CA ASN A 271 -28.25 28.88 4.78
C ASN A 271 -27.50 27.86 5.64
N GLN A 272 -26.27 28.16 6.03
CA GLN A 272 -25.37 27.20 6.71
C GLN A 272 -25.96 26.61 8.01
N ASP A 273 -26.63 27.42 8.83
CA ASP A 273 -27.23 26.95 10.08
C ASP A 273 -28.39 25.97 9.83
N ILE A 274 -29.20 26.23 8.80
CA ILE A 274 -30.28 25.33 8.41
C ILE A 274 -29.71 24.04 7.83
N TYR A 275 -28.71 24.15 6.94
CA TYR A 275 -28.05 23.00 6.33
C TYR A 275 -27.47 22.04 7.37
N ASN A 276 -26.75 22.58 8.38
CA ASN A 276 -26.14 21.79 9.44
C ASN A 276 -27.17 21.01 10.31
N ASN A 277 -28.37 21.58 10.52
CA ASN A 277 -29.44 20.89 11.26
C ASN A 277 -30.04 19.68 10.54
N TYR A 278 -29.79 19.55 9.23
CA TYR A 278 -30.27 18.43 8.41
C TYR A 278 -29.16 17.46 8.01
N LEU A 279 -27.93 17.66 8.49
CA LEU A 279 -26.83 16.71 8.29
C LEU A 279 -27.03 15.48 9.20
N GLU A 280 -27.04 14.32 8.62
CA GLU A 280 -27.05 13.05 9.32
C GLU A 280 -25.71 12.33 9.11
N THR A 281 -25.13 11.81 10.17
CA THR A 281 -23.95 10.95 10.05
C THR A 281 -24.38 9.56 9.60
N LYS A 282 -23.94 9.14 8.40
CA LYS A 282 -24.15 7.77 7.89
C LYS A 282 -22.83 7.08 7.76
N ILE A 283 -22.76 5.86 8.27
CA ILE A 283 -21.60 4.98 8.04
C ILE A 283 -21.64 4.52 6.59
N GLN A 284 -20.71 5.02 5.77
CA GLN A 284 -20.51 4.50 4.42
C GLN A 284 -19.57 3.30 4.52
N LYS A 285 -20.06 2.12 4.12
CA LYS A 285 -19.18 0.94 4.03
C LYS A 285 -18.05 1.24 3.03
N GLY A 286 -16.83 0.90 3.42
CA GLY A 286 -15.69 0.93 2.52
C GLY A 286 -15.94 0.08 1.27
N LYS A 287 -15.26 0.40 0.18
CA LYS A 287 -15.29 -0.42 -1.04
C LYS A 287 -14.68 -1.79 -0.76
N ASN A 288 -15.28 -2.85 -1.30
CA ASN A 288 -14.66 -4.16 -1.24
C ASN A 288 -13.31 -4.14 -1.97
N GLY A 289 -12.32 -4.86 -1.44
CA GLY A 289 -11.07 -5.11 -2.13
C GLY A 289 -11.30 -5.89 -3.43
N TYR A 290 -10.44 -5.67 -4.42
CA TYR A 290 -10.51 -6.37 -5.71
C TYR A 290 -9.09 -6.60 -6.25
N VAL A 291 -8.95 -7.54 -7.18
CA VAL A 291 -7.70 -7.78 -7.88
C VAL A 291 -7.61 -6.81 -9.06
N LEU A 292 -6.53 -6.03 -9.13
CA LEU A 292 -6.20 -5.19 -10.27
C LEU A 292 -5.17 -5.90 -11.14
N ILE A 293 -5.49 -6.08 -12.43
CA ILE A 293 -4.56 -6.60 -13.43
C ILE A 293 -4.23 -5.48 -14.41
N THR A 294 -2.95 -5.17 -14.53
CA THR A 294 -2.46 -4.18 -15.49
C THR A 294 -1.79 -4.90 -16.65
N LEU A 295 -2.37 -4.77 -17.84
CA LEU A 295 -1.77 -5.31 -19.05
C LEU A 295 -0.60 -4.43 -19.50
N PRO A 296 0.43 -5.03 -20.17
CA PRO A 296 1.51 -4.28 -20.79
C PRO A 296 0.97 -3.22 -21.75
N LYS A 297 1.66 -2.08 -21.84
CA LYS A 297 1.38 -1.10 -22.91
C LYS A 297 1.78 -1.69 -24.24
N GLU A 298 0.94 -1.51 -25.26
CA GLU A 298 1.34 -1.78 -26.64
C GLU A 298 2.33 -0.69 -27.06
N ASP A 299 3.51 -1.08 -27.58
CA ASP A 299 4.52 -0.19 -28.17
C ASP A 299 4.01 0.44 -29.49
#